data_18ed9271ec3a068da370479bc191f1a0
#
_entry.id   18ed9271ec3a068da370479bc191f1a0
#
_cell.length_a   1.000
_cell.length_b   1.000
_cell.length_c   1.000
_cell.angle_alpha   90.00
_cell.angle_beta   90.00
_cell.angle_gamma   90.00
#
_symmetry.space_group_name_H-M   'P 1'
#
loop_
_entity.id
_entity.type
_entity.pdbx_description
1 polymer ?
#
loop_
_entity_poly.entity_id
_entity_poly.type
_entity_poly.pdbx_seq_one_letter_code
_entity_poly.pdbx_strand_id
1 'polypeptide(L)'
;RPEGKLYWMHGASVGEAVSMLPLIDKLLKEDPELSIMVTTGTLTSAEIMAKRLPPRAFHQFIPFDVPAYAKRLLKHFRPDAVLWFESELWPSLLSEIKAAKIPLILVNGRISDKSFATWKKFKFAAKELLSCFSLCLGQSEQDKNRLIFLGAPKADCFGNIKFAGMPLPVDADKLAALKQAIGERPVFLASSTHHDEEERLALYLPWLKENVPGVLTVVVPRHPHRGQEIAAMYRSRHFAAALRSAEEPITPETDIYVADTIGEMGLWYALAKVSFIGGSLVGAGGG
;
A
#
# COMPACT_ATOMS: atom_id res chain seq x y z
N ARG A 1 10.85 25.83 11.02
CA ARG A 1 9.45 25.44 11.22
C ARG A 1 8.55 26.31 10.35
N PRO A 2 7.56 25.75 9.62
CA PRO A 2 6.49 26.51 9.01
C PRO A 2 5.69 27.32 10.05
N GLU A 3 5.05 28.41 9.63
CA GLU A 3 4.08 29.12 10.44
C GLU A 3 2.78 28.32 10.55
N GLY A 4 1.95 28.60 11.56
CA GLY A 4 0.68 27.91 11.80
C GLY A 4 0.81 26.55 12.46
N LYS A 5 -0.19 25.70 12.24
CA LYS A 5 -0.26 24.33 12.81
C LYS A 5 0.69 23.40 12.08
N LEU A 6 1.35 22.53 12.81
CA LEU A 6 2.24 21.51 12.26
C LEU A 6 1.85 20.13 12.81
N TYR A 7 1.43 19.23 11.93
CA TYR A 7 1.34 17.81 12.28
C TYR A 7 2.59 17.07 11.82
N TRP A 8 3.08 16.17 12.67
CA TRP A 8 4.18 15.30 12.35
C TRP A 8 3.67 13.88 12.12
N MET A 9 3.97 13.32 10.93
CA MET A 9 3.66 11.95 10.56
C MET A 9 4.96 11.15 10.46
N HIS A 10 5.02 9.99 11.09
CA HIS A 10 6.17 9.09 11.02
C HIS A 10 5.77 7.73 10.47
N GLY A 11 6.55 7.22 9.51
CA GLY A 11 6.51 5.85 9.03
C GLY A 11 7.86 5.38 8.56
N ALA A 12 8.26 4.17 8.95
CA ALA A 12 9.61 3.67 8.76
C ALA A 12 9.88 3.18 7.35
N SER A 13 8.89 2.56 6.72
CA SER A 13 9.02 1.91 5.40
C SER A 13 8.43 2.73 4.25
N VAL A 14 8.81 2.36 3.02
CA VAL A 14 8.20 2.92 1.79
C VAL A 14 6.69 2.70 1.76
N GLY A 15 6.23 1.50 2.14
CA GLY A 15 4.80 1.18 2.15
C GLY A 15 4.01 2.03 3.14
N GLU A 16 4.56 2.28 4.33
CA GLU A 16 3.97 3.17 5.32
C GLU A 16 3.94 4.61 4.81
N ALA A 17 5.06 5.12 4.29
CA ALA A 17 5.16 6.46 3.75
C ALA A 17 4.14 6.72 2.64
N VAL A 18 3.98 5.80 1.69
CA VAL A 18 2.99 5.89 0.62
C VAL A 18 1.55 5.85 1.17
N SER A 19 1.28 5.04 2.19
CA SER A 19 -0.05 4.94 2.80
C SER A 19 -0.51 6.20 3.53
N MET A 20 0.41 7.10 3.87
CA MET A 20 0.10 8.41 4.47
C MET A 20 -0.46 9.42 3.46
N LEU A 21 -0.09 9.33 2.18
CA LEU A 21 -0.38 10.36 1.19
C LEU A 21 -1.87 10.72 1.08
N PRO A 22 -2.81 9.76 1.03
CA PRO A 22 -4.24 10.08 1.00
C PRO A 22 -4.72 10.84 2.24
N LEU A 23 -4.18 10.50 3.42
CA LEU A 23 -4.49 11.21 4.65
C LEU A 23 -3.90 12.62 4.67
N ILE A 24 -2.67 12.79 4.19
CA ILE A 24 -2.02 14.09 4.03
C ILE A 24 -2.88 15.00 3.14
N ASP A 25 -3.26 14.52 1.96
CA ASP A 25 -4.09 15.29 1.01
C ASP A 25 -5.42 15.70 1.63
N LYS A 26 -6.07 14.79 2.36
CA LYS A 26 -7.35 15.07 3.01
C LYS A 26 -7.20 16.12 4.12
N LEU A 27 -6.23 15.95 5.02
CA LEU A 27 -6.00 16.90 6.11
C LEU A 27 -5.65 18.30 5.62
N LEU A 28 -4.81 18.40 4.59
CA LEU A 28 -4.43 19.69 3.99
C LEU A 28 -5.58 20.37 3.23
N LYS A 29 -6.57 19.62 2.75
CA LYS A 29 -7.79 20.16 2.16
C LYS A 29 -8.75 20.70 3.23
N GLU A 30 -8.85 20.01 4.36
CA GLU A 30 -9.76 20.38 5.45
C GLU A 30 -9.24 21.55 6.30
N ASP A 31 -7.93 21.69 6.46
CA ASP A 31 -7.30 22.79 7.22
C ASP A 31 -6.26 23.52 6.35
N PRO A 32 -6.61 24.73 5.82
CA PRO A 32 -5.69 25.52 5.00
C PRO A 32 -4.43 26.02 5.74
N GLU A 33 -4.47 26.16 7.07
CA GLU A 33 -3.36 26.61 7.89
C GLU A 33 -2.43 25.48 8.34
N LEU A 34 -2.80 24.22 8.04
CA LEU A 34 -2.02 23.06 8.43
C LEU A 34 -0.81 22.87 7.51
N SER A 35 0.34 22.63 8.12
CA SER A 35 1.52 22.05 7.49
C SER A 35 1.79 20.65 8.01
N ILE A 36 2.41 19.78 7.21
CA ILE A 36 2.69 18.40 7.61
C ILE A 36 4.18 18.11 7.42
N MET A 37 4.83 17.68 8.49
CA MET A 37 6.17 17.10 8.47
C MET A 37 6.05 15.57 8.38
N VAL A 38 6.65 14.97 7.36
CA VAL A 38 6.74 13.52 7.21
C VAL A 38 8.16 13.06 7.52
N THR A 39 8.31 12.09 8.41
CA THR A 39 9.62 11.49 8.66
C THR A 39 9.67 10.04 8.23
N THR A 40 10.78 9.65 7.61
CA THR A 40 11.08 8.26 7.24
C THR A 40 12.54 7.93 7.54
N GLY A 41 12.88 6.63 7.54
CA GLY A 41 14.22 6.16 7.87
C GLY A 41 15.11 5.77 6.67
N THR A 42 14.59 5.73 5.42
CA THR A 42 15.34 5.24 4.26
C THR A 42 15.44 6.26 3.13
N LEU A 43 16.52 6.19 2.35
CA LEU A 43 16.72 7.05 1.17
C LEU A 43 15.59 6.87 0.15
N THR A 44 15.20 5.63 -0.13
CA THR A 44 14.11 5.34 -1.08
C THR A 44 12.79 5.98 -0.67
N SER A 45 12.47 5.94 0.64
CA SER A 45 11.27 6.61 1.15
C SER A 45 11.37 8.14 1.00
N ALA A 46 12.56 8.71 1.27
CA ALA A 46 12.80 10.14 1.11
C ALA A 46 12.63 10.60 -0.35
N GLU A 47 13.17 9.86 -1.30
CA GLU A 47 13.03 10.15 -2.74
C GLU A 47 11.57 10.10 -3.21
N ILE A 48 10.80 9.13 -2.71
CA ILE A 48 9.37 9.02 -3.02
C ILE A 48 8.61 10.21 -2.42
N MET A 49 8.89 10.56 -1.17
CA MET A 49 8.24 11.70 -0.53
C MET A 49 8.59 13.02 -1.20
N ALA A 50 9.84 13.23 -1.61
CA ALA A 50 10.27 14.42 -2.34
C ALA A 50 9.48 14.65 -3.66
N LYS A 51 9.06 13.55 -4.32
CA LYS A 51 8.30 13.59 -5.58
C LYS A 51 6.78 13.69 -5.39
N ARG A 52 6.26 13.27 -4.24
CA ARG A 52 4.81 13.04 -4.05
C ARG A 52 4.16 13.90 -2.98
N LEU A 53 4.93 14.55 -2.12
CA LEU A 53 4.35 15.43 -1.10
C LEU A 53 3.79 16.71 -1.72
N PRO A 54 2.59 17.13 -1.29
CA PRO A 54 2.02 18.40 -1.73
C PRO A 54 2.74 19.60 -1.10
N PRO A 55 2.55 20.84 -1.62
CA PRO A 55 3.35 22.02 -1.25
C PRO A 55 3.43 22.36 0.25
N ARG A 56 2.39 22.02 1.04
CA ARG A 56 2.38 22.28 2.50
C ARG A 56 2.85 21.08 3.32
N ALA A 57 3.43 20.07 2.68
CA ALA A 57 4.06 18.94 3.36
C ALA A 57 5.54 18.88 2.98
N PHE A 58 6.38 18.49 3.94
CA PHE A 58 7.82 18.36 3.71
C PHE A 58 8.37 17.11 4.39
N HIS A 59 9.44 16.59 3.83
CA HIS A 59 10.12 15.40 4.37
C HIS A 59 11.31 15.80 5.23
N GLN A 60 11.53 15.03 6.30
CA GLN A 60 12.70 15.08 7.15
C GLN A 60 13.12 13.65 7.50
N PHE A 61 14.41 13.36 7.56
CA PHE A 61 14.86 12.08 8.12
C PHE A 61 14.57 12.01 9.62
N ILE A 62 14.08 10.83 10.05
CA ILE A 62 13.92 10.58 11.49
C ILE A 62 15.30 10.56 12.17
N PRO A 63 15.51 11.22 13.31
CA PRO A 63 16.76 11.11 14.05
C PRO A 63 16.92 9.73 14.68
N PHE A 64 18.13 9.35 15.04
CA PHE A 64 18.36 8.19 15.90
C PHE A 64 17.58 8.30 17.20
N ASP A 65 17.11 7.15 17.72
CA ASP A 65 16.29 7.09 18.94
C ASP A 65 17.12 7.34 20.21
N VAL A 66 17.60 8.57 20.32
CA VAL A 66 18.36 9.09 21.46
C VAL A 66 17.65 10.29 22.06
N PRO A 67 17.45 10.36 23.39
CA PRO A 67 16.69 11.44 24.04
C PRO A 67 17.13 12.84 23.64
N ALA A 68 18.45 13.08 23.50
CA ALA A 68 18.97 14.40 23.11
C ALA A 68 18.52 14.81 21.71
N TYR A 69 18.48 13.87 20.76
CA TYR A 69 18.04 14.15 19.39
C TYR A 69 16.53 14.32 19.29
N ALA A 70 15.77 13.50 20.03
CA ALA A 70 14.34 13.65 20.17
C ALA A 70 13.98 15.04 20.71
N LYS A 71 14.59 15.48 21.82
CA LYS A 71 14.40 16.82 22.39
C LYS A 71 14.73 17.94 21.39
N ARG A 72 15.84 17.79 20.66
CA ARG A 72 16.25 18.78 19.64
C ARG A 72 15.22 18.90 18.53
N LEU A 73 14.71 17.76 18.01
CA LEU A 73 13.68 17.73 16.98
C LEU A 73 12.39 18.41 17.48
N LEU A 74 11.89 18.00 18.66
CA LEU A 74 10.68 18.55 19.26
C LEU A 74 10.81 20.06 19.53
N LYS A 75 11.96 20.51 20.06
CA LYS A 75 12.23 21.93 20.30
C LYS A 75 12.27 22.75 19.01
N HIS A 76 12.80 22.18 17.93
CA HIS A 76 12.91 22.88 16.63
C HIS A 76 11.56 22.95 15.93
N PHE A 77 10.89 21.81 15.75
CA PHE A 77 9.66 21.74 14.96
C PHE A 77 8.40 22.06 15.75
N ARG A 78 8.35 21.74 17.05
CA ARG A 78 7.19 21.97 17.93
C ARG A 78 5.87 21.54 17.30
N PRO A 79 5.70 20.24 16.95
CA PRO A 79 4.48 19.77 16.31
C PRO A 79 3.30 19.87 17.30
N ASP A 80 2.12 20.17 16.75
CA ASP A 80 0.87 20.27 17.51
C ASP A 80 0.22 18.90 17.71
N ALA A 81 0.52 17.92 16.85
CA ALA A 81 0.13 16.52 16.98
C ALA A 81 1.12 15.63 16.25
N VAL A 82 1.20 14.35 16.68
CA VAL A 82 2.03 13.33 16.05
C VAL A 82 1.18 12.13 15.67
N LEU A 83 1.25 11.71 14.42
CA LEU A 83 0.65 10.49 13.89
C LEU A 83 1.77 9.49 13.59
N TRP A 84 1.78 8.40 14.33
CA TRP A 84 2.78 7.36 14.25
C TRP A 84 2.22 6.14 13.53
N PHE A 85 2.84 5.73 12.42
CA PHE A 85 2.30 4.69 11.57
C PHE A 85 2.88 3.31 11.88
N GLU A 86 1.99 2.31 11.90
CA GLU A 86 2.24 0.89 12.10
C GLU A 86 2.91 0.55 13.45
N SER A 87 3.97 -0.28 13.46
CA SER A 87 4.34 -1.01 14.68
C SER A 87 5.77 -0.75 15.17
N GLU A 88 6.49 0.17 14.58
CA GLU A 88 7.82 0.53 15.08
C GLU A 88 7.72 1.47 16.28
N LEU A 89 7.97 0.93 17.48
CA LEU A 89 7.93 1.71 18.72
C LEU A 89 9.35 2.15 19.09
N TRP A 90 9.61 3.42 19.03
CA TRP A 90 10.90 4.04 19.34
C TRP A 90 10.86 4.69 20.73
N PRO A 91 11.42 4.01 21.77
CA PRO A 91 11.17 4.36 23.17
C PRO A 91 11.52 5.80 23.55
N SER A 92 12.68 6.29 23.09
CA SER A 92 13.11 7.65 23.46
C SER A 92 12.24 8.72 22.81
N LEU A 93 11.92 8.57 21.49
CA LEU A 93 11.05 9.51 20.79
C LEU A 93 9.65 9.53 21.39
N LEU A 94 9.06 8.36 21.63
CA LEU A 94 7.70 8.26 22.21
C LEU A 94 7.65 8.89 23.62
N SER A 95 8.66 8.61 24.45
CA SER A 95 8.74 9.16 25.81
C SER A 95 8.90 10.68 25.81
N GLU A 96 9.72 11.24 24.93
CA GLU A 96 9.93 12.69 24.82
C GLU A 96 8.70 13.41 24.24
N ILE A 97 7.98 12.79 23.28
CA ILE A 97 6.69 13.32 22.78
C ILE A 97 5.67 13.38 23.92
N LYS A 98 5.56 12.30 24.72
CA LYS A 98 4.69 12.25 25.90
C LYS A 98 5.06 13.31 26.94
N ALA A 99 6.37 13.45 27.26
CA ALA A 99 6.88 14.44 28.19
C ALA A 99 6.58 15.88 27.74
N ALA A 100 6.61 16.12 26.43
CA ALA A 100 6.23 17.39 25.82
C ALA A 100 4.71 17.62 25.78
N LYS A 101 3.90 16.66 26.23
CA LYS A 101 2.42 16.69 26.21
C LYS A 101 1.82 16.90 24.82
N ILE A 102 2.53 16.44 23.78
CA ILE A 102 2.04 16.50 22.41
C ILE A 102 1.11 15.30 22.18
N PRO A 103 -0.11 15.49 21.64
CA PRO A 103 -1.00 14.40 21.27
C PRO A 103 -0.30 13.44 20.30
N LEU A 104 -0.24 12.16 20.68
CA LEU A 104 0.40 11.10 19.89
C LEU A 104 -0.64 10.03 19.57
N ILE A 105 -0.84 9.77 18.29
CA ILE A 105 -1.84 8.82 17.79
C ILE A 105 -1.11 7.71 17.02
N LEU A 106 -1.32 6.45 17.40
CA LEU A 106 -0.91 5.31 16.60
C LEU A 106 -1.92 5.10 15.48
N VAL A 107 -1.47 5.15 14.24
CA VAL A 107 -2.31 4.95 13.06
C VAL A 107 -1.92 3.64 12.38
N ASN A 108 -2.91 2.85 11.99
CA ASN A 108 -2.72 1.59 11.28
C ASN A 108 -1.90 0.57 12.09
N GLY A 109 -2.06 0.56 13.41
CA GLY A 109 -1.32 -0.31 14.32
C GLY A 109 -1.55 -1.78 14.02
N ARG A 110 -0.46 -2.54 13.84
CA ARG A 110 -0.48 -3.98 13.57
C ARG A 110 0.37 -4.72 14.59
N ILE A 111 -0.15 -5.80 15.13
CA ILE A 111 0.59 -6.68 16.03
C ILE A 111 0.46 -8.12 15.53
N SER A 112 1.53 -8.65 14.90
CA SER A 112 1.57 -10.04 14.44
C SER A 112 1.46 -11.04 15.61
N ASP A 113 1.08 -12.30 15.32
CA ASP A 113 1.00 -13.34 16.35
C ASP A 113 2.33 -13.53 17.09
N LYS A 114 3.44 -13.50 16.34
CA LYS A 114 4.81 -13.61 16.90
C LYS A 114 5.13 -12.43 17.81
N SER A 115 4.83 -11.20 17.37
CA SER A 115 5.06 -9.99 18.16
C SER A 115 4.17 -9.99 19.41
N PHE A 116 2.91 -10.37 19.28
CA PHE A 116 1.99 -10.47 20.41
C PHE A 116 2.46 -11.47 21.47
N ALA A 117 2.90 -12.66 21.04
CA ALA A 117 3.47 -13.67 21.95
C ALA A 117 4.72 -13.16 22.70
N THR A 118 5.55 -12.36 22.03
CA THR A 118 6.72 -11.73 22.64
C THR A 118 6.32 -10.62 23.63
N TRP A 119 5.47 -9.68 23.22
CA TRP A 119 5.03 -8.58 24.04
C TRP A 119 4.22 -9.02 25.28
N LYS A 120 3.52 -10.14 25.21
CA LYS A 120 2.87 -10.75 26.39
C LYS A 120 3.88 -11.06 27.50
N LYS A 121 5.09 -11.50 27.16
CA LYS A 121 6.15 -11.79 28.14
C LYS A 121 6.72 -10.51 28.78
N PHE A 122 6.70 -9.40 28.03
CA PHE A 122 7.20 -8.09 28.45
C PHE A 122 6.08 -7.07 28.57
N LYS A 123 4.93 -7.50 29.14
CA LYS A 123 3.70 -6.69 29.18
C LYS A 123 3.90 -5.32 29.87
N PHE A 124 4.78 -5.24 30.87
CA PHE A 124 5.09 -3.96 31.54
C PHE A 124 5.71 -2.98 30.54
N ALA A 125 6.74 -3.40 29.79
CA ALA A 125 7.37 -2.56 28.78
C ALA A 125 6.42 -2.18 27.65
N ALA A 126 5.59 -3.12 27.19
CA ALA A 126 4.54 -2.84 26.21
C ALA A 126 3.58 -1.75 26.69
N LYS A 127 3.12 -1.86 27.96
CA LYS A 127 2.22 -0.88 28.58
C LYS A 127 2.87 0.50 28.65
N GLU A 128 4.12 0.58 29.07
CA GLU A 128 4.86 1.86 29.15
C GLU A 128 4.91 2.55 27.79
N LEU A 129 5.30 1.82 26.72
CA LEU A 129 5.36 2.36 25.36
C LEU A 129 3.98 2.76 24.83
N LEU A 130 2.98 1.89 24.99
CA LEU A 130 1.63 2.17 24.49
C LEU A 130 0.94 3.29 25.27
N SER A 131 1.31 3.49 26.54
CA SER A 131 0.81 4.61 27.35
C SER A 131 1.27 6.00 26.85
N CYS A 132 2.21 6.05 25.91
CA CYS A 132 2.60 7.29 25.25
C CYS A 132 1.54 7.77 24.25
N PHE A 133 0.72 6.87 23.74
CA PHE A 133 -0.32 7.20 22.78
C PHE A 133 -1.61 7.64 23.48
N SER A 134 -2.20 8.71 22.99
CA SER A 134 -3.54 9.16 23.39
C SER A 134 -4.65 8.31 22.76
N LEU A 135 -4.38 7.74 21.59
CA LEU A 135 -5.28 6.88 20.83
C LEU A 135 -4.46 5.91 19.95
N CYS A 136 -4.88 4.65 19.90
CA CYS A 136 -4.32 3.64 19.01
C CYS A 136 -5.39 3.16 18.01
N LEU A 137 -5.13 3.29 16.73
CA LEU A 137 -6.01 2.81 15.65
C LEU A 137 -5.43 1.54 15.04
N GLY A 138 -6.02 0.38 15.37
CA GLY A 138 -5.62 -0.91 14.82
C GLY A 138 -6.09 -1.11 13.39
N GLN A 139 -5.33 -1.92 12.60
CA GLN A 139 -5.73 -2.30 11.25
C GLN A 139 -6.96 -3.22 11.21
N SER A 140 -7.17 -3.98 12.28
CA SER A 140 -8.24 -4.95 12.43
C SER A 140 -8.77 -4.94 13.86
N GLU A 141 -9.95 -5.51 14.09
CA GLU A 141 -10.48 -5.72 15.44
C GLU A 141 -9.54 -6.59 16.28
N GLN A 142 -8.84 -7.54 15.67
CA GLN A 142 -7.83 -8.34 16.36
C GLN A 142 -6.66 -7.48 16.84
N ASP A 143 -6.14 -6.58 16.00
CA ASP A 143 -5.07 -5.66 16.39
C ASP A 143 -5.50 -4.69 17.49
N LYS A 144 -6.70 -4.12 17.40
CA LYS A 144 -7.31 -3.30 18.47
C LYS A 144 -7.34 -4.06 19.80
N ASN A 145 -7.86 -5.30 19.80
CA ASN A 145 -7.93 -6.10 21.02
C ASN A 145 -6.55 -6.42 21.61
N ARG A 146 -5.55 -6.67 20.76
CA ARG A 146 -4.17 -6.88 21.18
C ARG A 146 -3.57 -5.61 21.79
N LEU A 147 -3.80 -4.45 21.17
CA LEU A 147 -3.35 -3.15 21.71
C LEU A 147 -3.93 -2.87 23.10
N ILE A 148 -5.24 -3.08 23.28
CA ILE A 148 -5.90 -2.95 24.59
C ILE A 148 -5.29 -3.93 25.60
N PHE A 149 -5.14 -5.20 25.25
CA PHE A 149 -4.53 -6.22 26.12
C PHE A 149 -3.12 -5.85 26.57
N LEU A 150 -2.32 -5.24 25.68
CA LEU A 150 -0.95 -4.81 25.96
C LEU A 150 -0.87 -3.49 26.72
N GLY A 151 -1.99 -2.80 26.93
CA GLY A 151 -2.09 -1.63 27.81
C GLY A 151 -2.21 -0.29 27.11
N ALA A 152 -2.67 -0.26 25.85
CA ALA A 152 -3.06 0.99 25.20
C ALA A 152 -4.20 1.66 25.99
N PRO A 153 -4.11 2.97 26.30
CA PRO A 153 -5.13 3.68 27.08
C PRO A 153 -6.49 3.73 26.37
N LYS A 154 -6.46 3.90 25.05
CA LYS A 154 -7.63 3.90 24.18
C LYS A 154 -7.25 3.28 22.83
N ALA A 155 -8.07 2.35 22.34
CA ALA A 155 -7.88 1.80 21.01
C ALA A 155 -9.21 1.66 20.27
N ASP A 156 -9.15 1.83 18.95
CA ASP A 156 -10.27 1.64 18.04
C ASP A 156 -9.81 1.01 16.71
N CYS A 157 -10.75 0.64 15.84
CA CYS A 157 -10.46 0.07 14.53
C CYS A 157 -11.35 0.74 13.47
N PHE A 158 -10.71 1.37 12.48
CA PHE A 158 -11.39 1.94 11.30
C PHE A 158 -10.94 1.26 9.99
N GLY A 159 -10.31 0.09 10.11
CA GLY A 159 -9.77 -0.65 8.97
C GLY A 159 -8.33 -0.27 8.62
N ASN A 160 -7.83 -0.86 7.55
CA ASN A 160 -6.45 -0.65 7.11
C ASN A 160 -6.37 0.56 6.17
N ILE A 161 -5.60 1.58 6.56
CA ILE A 161 -5.43 2.82 5.77
C ILE A 161 -4.83 2.56 4.38
N LYS A 162 -4.14 1.44 4.18
CA LYS A 162 -3.62 1.05 2.87
C LYS A 162 -4.72 0.83 1.83
N PHE A 163 -5.94 0.52 2.28
CA PHE A 163 -7.12 0.42 1.41
C PHE A 163 -7.77 1.77 1.08
N ALA A 164 -7.40 2.84 1.79
CA ALA A 164 -7.81 4.20 1.48
C ALA A 164 -6.94 4.85 0.38
N GLY A 165 -6.02 4.08 -0.22
CA GLY A 165 -5.17 4.54 -1.31
C GLY A 165 -5.98 5.14 -2.45
N MET A 166 -5.44 6.20 -3.08
CA MET A 166 -6.06 6.74 -4.30
C MET A 166 -6.12 5.63 -5.36
N PRO A 167 -7.21 5.57 -6.13
CA PRO A 167 -7.27 4.69 -7.29
C PRO A 167 -6.02 4.86 -8.15
N LEU A 168 -5.54 3.77 -8.75
CA LEU A 168 -4.43 3.85 -9.68
C LEU A 168 -4.78 4.81 -10.81
N PRO A 169 -3.82 5.61 -11.31
CA PRO A 169 -4.07 6.54 -12.39
C PRO A 169 -4.57 5.80 -13.62
N VAL A 170 -5.58 6.34 -14.27
CA VAL A 170 -6.21 5.78 -15.47
C VAL A 170 -6.15 6.84 -16.55
N ASP A 171 -5.52 6.51 -17.66
CA ASP A 171 -5.57 7.29 -18.89
C ASP A 171 -6.96 7.10 -19.54
N ALA A 172 -7.72 8.17 -19.62
CA ALA A 172 -9.12 8.12 -20.09
C ALA A 172 -9.24 7.72 -21.57
N ASP A 173 -8.32 8.18 -22.41
CA ASP A 173 -8.33 7.91 -23.85
C ASP A 173 -7.98 6.43 -24.11
N LYS A 174 -6.94 5.92 -23.45
CA LYS A 174 -6.59 4.51 -23.50
C LYS A 174 -7.69 3.61 -22.96
N LEU A 175 -8.35 4.02 -21.86
CA LEU A 175 -9.47 3.26 -21.32
C LEU A 175 -10.64 3.21 -22.29
N ALA A 176 -10.97 4.32 -22.95
CA ALA A 176 -12.04 4.36 -23.94
C ALA A 176 -11.74 3.45 -25.14
N ALA A 177 -10.52 3.50 -25.68
CA ALA A 177 -10.06 2.64 -26.76
C ALA A 177 -10.13 1.14 -26.39
N LEU A 178 -9.67 0.78 -25.19
CA LEU A 178 -9.75 -0.61 -24.71
C LEU A 178 -11.19 -1.07 -24.51
N LYS A 179 -12.07 -0.23 -23.96
CA LYS A 179 -13.51 -0.55 -23.84
C LYS A 179 -14.14 -0.80 -25.20
N GLN A 180 -13.81 0.00 -26.21
CA GLN A 180 -14.31 -0.19 -27.56
C GLN A 180 -13.80 -1.52 -28.17
N ALA A 181 -12.53 -1.85 -28.01
CA ALA A 181 -11.95 -3.09 -28.52
C ALA A 181 -12.49 -4.34 -27.82
N ILE A 182 -12.74 -4.27 -26.51
CA ILE A 182 -13.23 -5.38 -25.69
C ILE A 182 -14.74 -5.56 -25.86
N GLY A 183 -15.50 -4.46 -26.05
CA GLY A 183 -16.97 -4.48 -26.11
C GLY A 183 -17.59 -4.91 -24.77
N GLU A 184 -18.64 -5.71 -24.85
CA GLU A 184 -19.38 -6.22 -23.68
C GLU A 184 -18.76 -7.49 -23.04
N ARG A 185 -17.60 -7.92 -23.52
CA ARG A 185 -16.93 -9.11 -23.01
C ARG A 185 -16.58 -8.95 -21.52
N PRO A 186 -16.86 -9.94 -20.66
CA PRO A 186 -16.36 -9.92 -19.28
C PRO A 186 -14.83 -10.05 -19.27
N VAL A 187 -14.18 -9.22 -18.44
CA VAL A 187 -12.72 -9.24 -18.27
C VAL A 187 -12.37 -9.91 -16.96
N PHE A 188 -11.57 -10.97 -17.03
CA PHE A 188 -10.86 -11.58 -15.91
C PHE A 188 -9.43 -11.09 -15.92
N LEU A 189 -8.97 -10.47 -14.82
CA LEU A 189 -7.62 -9.94 -14.69
C LEU A 189 -6.76 -10.84 -13.79
N ALA A 190 -5.61 -11.29 -14.28
CA ALA A 190 -4.55 -11.89 -13.49
C ALA A 190 -3.39 -10.90 -13.41
N SER A 191 -3.26 -10.21 -12.28
CA SER A 191 -2.30 -9.12 -12.09
C SER A 191 -1.08 -9.54 -11.29
N SER A 192 0.09 -9.02 -11.65
CA SER A 192 1.37 -9.29 -10.98
C SER A 192 1.70 -10.77 -10.89
N THR A 193 1.45 -11.51 -11.97
CA THR A 193 1.61 -12.96 -12.02
C THR A 193 3.07 -13.39 -12.04
N HIS A 194 3.34 -14.55 -11.44
CA HIS A 194 4.62 -15.23 -11.44
C HIS A 194 4.57 -16.46 -12.37
N HIS A 195 5.74 -17.00 -12.75
CA HIS A 195 5.88 -18.09 -13.71
C HIS A 195 4.93 -19.27 -13.46
N ASP A 196 4.92 -19.82 -12.24
CA ASP A 196 4.09 -20.98 -11.88
C ASP A 196 2.59 -20.66 -11.91
N GLU A 197 2.23 -19.39 -11.65
CA GLU A 197 0.84 -18.95 -11.65
C GLU A 197 0.28 -18.83 -13.06
N GLU A 198 1.08 -18.37 -14.01
CA GLU A 198 0.72 -18.26 -15.42
C GLU A 198 0.46 -19.65 -16.03
N GLU A 199 1.29 -20.65 -15.68
CA GLU A 199 1.08 -22.03 -16.10
C GLU A 199 -0.18 -22.64 -15.48
N ARG A 200 -0.43 -22.39 -14.19
CA ARG A 200 -1.64 -22.86 -13.52
C ARG A 200 -2.89 -22.22 -14.11
N LEU A 201 -2.86 -20.91 -14.39
CA LEU A 201 -3.96 -20.23 -15.07
C LEU A 201 -4.29 -20.91 -16.40
N ALA A 202 -3.28 -21.29 -17.20
CA ALA A 202 -3.52 -21.98 -18.47
C ALA A 202 -4.34 -23.29 -18.31
N LEU A 203 -4.24 -23.97 -17.18
CA LEU A 203 -5.03 -25.18 -16.89
C LEU A 203 -6.51 -24.87 -16.59
N TYR A 204 -6.80 -23.69 -16.02
CA TYR A 204 -8.16 -23.26 -15.66
C TYR A 204 -8.87 -22.51 -16.78
N LEU A 205 -8.16 -21.96 -17.77
CA LEU A 205 -8.74 -21.19 -18.85
C LEU A 205 -9.79 -21.95 -19.70
N PRO A 206 -9.63 -23.25 -20.01
CA PRO A 206 -10.68 -23.98 -20.70
C PRO A 206 -12.00 -23.99 -19.93
N TRP A 207 -11.93 -24.29 -18.64
CA TRP A 207 -13.11 -24.22 -17.76
C TRP A 207 -13.71 -22.81 -17.71
N LEU A 208 -12.87 -21.78 -17.62
CA LEU A 208 -13.34 -20.39 -17.57
C LEU A 208 -14.06 -20.00 -18.87
N LYS A 209 -13.54 -20.39 -20.03
CA LYS A 209 -14.17 -20.14 -21.33
C LYS A 209 -15.51 -20.85 -21.48
N GLU A 210 -15.63 -22.06 -20.95
CA GLU A 210 -16.86 -22.84 -20.99
C GLU A 210 -17.95 -22.23 -20.09
N ASN A 211 -17.58 -21.74 -18.91
CA ASN A 211 -18.53 -21.24 -17.91
C ASN A 211 -18.79 -19.72 -17.99
N VAL A 212 -17.93 -18.96 -18.66
CA VAL A 212 -18.06 -17.52 -18.87
C VAL A 212 -17.88 -17.21 -20.36
N PRO A 213 -18.95 -17.34 -21.15
CA PRO A 213 -18.88 -17.11 -22.59
C PRO A 213 -18.30 -15.74 -22.96
N GLY A 214 -17.35 -15.73 -23.90
CA GLY A 214 -16.74 -14.52 -24.40
C GLY A 214 -15.72 -13.86 -23.44
N VAL A 215 -15.37 -14.49 -22.32
CA VAL A 215 -14.38 -13.92 -21.38
C VAL A 215 -13.07 -13.58 -22.07
N LEU A 216 -12.57 -12.38 -21.78
CA LEU A 216 -11.19 -11.99 -22.08
C LEU A 216 -10.35 -12.13 -20.82
N THR A 217 -9.30 -12.92 -20.86
CA THR A 217 -8.33 -13.00 -19.78
C THR A 217 -7.19 -12.02 -20.01
N VAL A 218 -7.02 -11.05 -19.12
CA VAL A 218 -5.86 -10.14 -19.15
C VAL A 218 -4.82 -10.62 -18.15
N VAL A 219 -3.60 -10.84 -18.62
CA VAL A 219 -2.47 -11.28 -17.78
C VAL A 219 -1.44 -10.14 -17.71
N VAL A 220 -1.22 -9.61 -16.51
CA VAL A 220 -0.20 -8.58 -16.25
C VAL A 220 0.93 -9.22 -15.45
N PRO A 221 2.06 -9.55 -16.08
CA PRO A 221 3.16 -10.22 -15.40
C PRO A 221 3.86 -9.30 -14.38
N ARG A 222 4.33 -9.87 -13.27
CA ARG A 222 5.17 -9.17 -12.29
C ARG A 222 6.43 -8.56 -12.92
N HIS A 223 6.96 -9.25 -13.94
CA HIS A 223 8.13 -8.85 -14.70
C HIS A 223 7.76 -8.64 -16.18
N PRO A 224 7.55 -7.39 -16.64
CA PRO A 224 7.08 -7.08 -17.99
C PRO A 224 7.91 -7.68 -19.11
N HIS A 225 9.24 -7.80 -18.93
CA HIS A 225 10.15 -8.39 -19.94
C HIS A 225 9.82 -9.85 -20.30
N ARG A 226 8.99 -10.53 -19.52
CA ARG A 226 8.52 -11.90 -19.80
C ARG A 226 7.29 -11.95 -20.72
N GLY A 227 6.75 -10.82 -21.14
CA GLY A 227 5.52 -10.76 -21.93
C GLY A 227 5.54 -11.67 -23.16
N GLN A 228 6.62 -11.64 -23.95
CA GLN A 228 6.77 -12.49 -25.14
C GLN A 228 6.79 -13.99 -24.82
N GLU A 229 7.52 -14.38 -23.75
CA GLU A 229 7.58 -15.78 -23.28
C GLU A 229 6.18 -16.26 -22.88
N ILE A 230 5.45 -15.45 -22.13
CA ILE A 230 4.10 -15.76 -21.65
C ILE A 230 3.11 -15.88 -22.81
N ALA A 231 3.14 -14.94 -23.76
CA ALA A 231 2.29 -15.02 -24.95
C ALA A 231 2.59 -16.27 -25.79
N ALA A 232 3.87 -16.61 -25.97
CA ALA A 232 4.29 -17.82 -26.67
C ALA A 232 3.82 -19.10 -25.95
N MET A 233 3.91 -19.14 -24.62
CA MET A 233 3.42 -20.25 -23.80
C MET A 233 1.92 -20.48 -23.99
N TYR A 234 1.11 -19.41 -23.95
CA TYR A 234 -0.34 -19.54 -24.17
C TYR A 234 -0.66 -19.96 -25.61
N ARG A 235 0.03 -19.42 -26.62
CA ARG A 235 -0.13 -19.81 -28.04
C ARG A 235 0.22 -21.28 -28.26
N SER A 236 1.26 -21.81 -27.63
CA SER A 236 1.63 -23.23 -27.70
C SER A 236 0.58 -24.16 -27.11
N ARG A 237 -0.30 -23.63 -26.26
CA ARG A 237 -1.44 -24.33 -25.65
C ARG A 237 -2.76 -24.05 -26.40
N HIS A 238 -2.68 -23.57 -27.63
CA HIS A 238 -3.82 -23.29 -28.53
C HIS A 238 -4.76 -22.16 -28.06
N PHE A 239 -4.29 -21.23 -27.21
CA PHE A 239 -5.04 -20.02 -26.92
C PHE A 239 -4.69 -18.90 -27.91
N ALA A 240 -5.69 -18.14 -28.34
CA ALA A 240 -5.49 -16.91 -29.11
C ALA A 240 -4.95 -15.82 -28.17
N ALA A 241 -3.63 -15.66 -28.12
CA ALA A 241 -3.00 -14.69 -27.24
C ALA A 241 -2.44 -13.49 -28.03
N ALA A 242 -2.72 -12.27 -27.53
CA ALA A 242 -2.21 -11.01 -28.05
C ALA A 242 -1.32 -10.32 -27.02
N LEU A 243 -0.31 -9.55 -27.47
CA LEU A 243 0.73 -8.93 -26.65
C LEU A 243 0.64 -7.39 -26.72
N ARG A 244 0.58 -6.74 -25.56
CA ARG A 244 0.41 -5.29 -25.44
C ARG A 244 1.61 -4.51 -25.99
N SER A 245 2.83 -4.89 -25.62
CA SER A 245 4.06 -4.21 -26.05
C SER A 245 4.31 -4.32 -27.56
N ALA A 246 3.73 -5.32 -28.23
CA ALA A 246 3.79 -5.49 -29.67
C ALA A 246 2.61 -4.80 -30.40
N GLU A 247 1.77 -4.05 -29.67
CA GLU A 247 0.57 -3.37 -30.21
C GLU A 247 -0.40 -4.32 -30.92
N GLU A 248 -0.38 -5.61 -30.55
CA GLU A 248 -1.30 -6.59 -31.12
C GLU A 248 -2.75 -6.26 -30.71
N PRO A 249 -3.72 -6.24 -31.65
CA PRO A 249 -5.07 -5.84 -31.33
C PRO A 249 -5.84 -6.90 -30.53
N ILE A 250 -6.74 -6.44 -29.67
CA ILE A 250 -7.75 -7.31 -29.08
C ILE A 250 -8.85 -7.52 -30.12
N THR A 251 -9.07 -8.77 -30.53
CA THR A 251 -10.12 -9.16 -31.45
C THR A 251 -11.19 -10.01 -30.73
N PRO A 252 -12.36 -10.28 -31.35
CA PRO A 252 -13.35 -11.20 -30.78
C PRO A 252 -12.79 -12.59 -30.44
N GLU A 253 -11.80 -13.04 -31.19
CA GLU A 253 -11.15 -14.35 -31.05
C GLU A 253 -10.06 -14.35 -29.98
N THR A 254 -9.59 -13.19 -29.53
CA THR A 254 -8.56 -13.09 -28.50
C THR A 254 -9.03 -13.69 -27.19
N ASP A 255 -8.40 -14.76 -26.74
CA ASP A 255 -8.66 -15.40 -25.43
C ASP A 255 -7.90 -14.70 -24.30
N ILE A 256 -6.64 -14.36 -24.58
CA ILE A 256 -5.70 -13.86 -23.59
C ILE A 256 -5.02 -12.59 -24.12
N TYR A 257 -5.00 -11.57 -23.31
CA TYR A 257 -4.24 -10.35 -23.58
C TYR A 257 -3.11 -10.20 -22.55
N VAL A 258 -1.87 -10.37 -22.99
CA VAL A 258 -0.70 -10.19 -22.13
C VAL A 258 -0.34 -8.72 -22.09
N ALA A 259 -0.60 -8.09 -20.95
CA ALA A 259 -0.39 -6.65 -20.73
C ALA A 259 0.95 -6.43 -20.01
N ASP A 260 2.02 -6.45 -20.76
CA ASP A 260 3.41 -6.39 -20.33
C ASP A 260 4.00 -4.98 -20.32
N THR A 261 3.15 -3.96 -20.25
CA THR A 261 3.58 -2.55 -20.18
C THR A 261 3.54 -2.01 -18.75
N ILE A 262 4.46 -1.09 -18.44
CA ILE A 262 4.55 -0.46 -17.10
C ILE A 262 3.62 0.76 -17.02
N GLY A 263 2.99 0.97 -15.85
CA GLY A 263 2.18 2.15 -15.56
C GLY A 263 0.71 2.05 -15.97
N GLU A 264 0.28 0.96 -16.57
CA GLU A 264 -1.08 0.77 -17.09
C GLU A 264 -1.99 -0.10 -16.18
N MET A 265 -1.55 -0.48 -15.00
CA MET A 265 -2.32 -1.35 -14.09
C MET A 265 -3.71 -0.80 -13.76
N GLY A 266 -3.84 0.52 -13.65
CA GLY A 266 -5.12 1.19 -13.40
C GLY A 266 -6.16 0.92 -14.50
N LEU A 267 -5.74 0.84 -15.77
CA LEU A 267 -6.61 0.52 -16.90
C LEU A 267 -7.23 -0.87 -16.74
N TRP A 268 -6.39 -1.85 -16.38
CA TRP A 268 -6.79 -3.24 -16.27
C TRP A 268 -7.75 -3.46 -15.11
N TYR A 269 -7.50 -2.82 -13.95
CA TYR A 269 -8.44 -2.85 -12.83
C TYR A 269 -9.76 -2.14 -13.14
N ALA A 270 -9.75 -1.07 -13.94
CA ALA A 270 -10.96 -0.36 -14.34
C ALA A 270 -11.84 -1.17 -15.31
N LEU A 271 -11.24 -2.11 -16.04
CA LEU A 271 -11.93 -2.99 -17.01
C LEU A 271 -12.40 -4.31 -16.38
N ALA A 272 -11.70 -4.80 -15.37
CA ALA A 272 -11.94 -6.12 -14.81
C ALA A 272 -13.20 -6.20 -13.96
N LYS A 273 -13.94 -7.29 -14.11
CA LYS A 273 -15.03 -7.67 -13.20
C LYS A 273 -14.54 -8.48 -12.01
N VAL A 274 -13.48 -9.30 -12.22
CA VAL A 274 -12.84 -10.12 -11.20
C VAL A 274 -11.32 -10.07 -11.42
N SER A 275 -10.57 -10.00 -10.33
CA SER A 275 -9.11 -9.94 -10.38
C SER A 275 -8.49 -11.02 -9.48
N PHE A 276 -7.53 -11.75 -10.02
CA PHE A 276 -6.57 -12.56 -9.31
C PHE A 276 -5.28 -11.76 -9.11
N ILE A 277 -4.72 -11.75 -7.90
CA ILE A 277 -3.46 -11.07 -7.60
C ILE A 277 -2.38 -12.12 -7.40
N GLY A 278 -1.35 -12.07 -8.23
CA GLY A 278 -0.21 -12.97 -8.19
C GLY A 278 0.57 -12.92 -6.87
N GLY A 279 1.38 -13.94 -6.63
CA GLY A 279 2.03 -14.19 -5.34
C GLY A 279 1.15 -14.94 -4.34
N SER A 280 -0.11 -15.25 -4.71
CA SER A 280 -1.06 -15.94 -3.84
C SER A 280 -0.96 -17.46 -3.91
N LEU A 281 -0.49 -18.03 -5.01
CA LEU A 281 -0.38 -19.47 -5.26
C LEU A 281 1.06 -20.00 -5.21
N VAL A 282 2.05 -19.12 -5.17
CA VAL A 282 3.46 -19.51 -4.99
C VAL A 282 3.79 -19.52 -3.51
N GLY A 283 4.48 -20.55 -3.03
CA GLY A 283 4.88 -20.66 -1.62
C GLY A 283 5.70 -19.44 -1.17
N ALA A 284 5.66 -19.13 0.12
CA ALA A 284 6.33 -17.98 0.74
C ALA A 284 7.87 -18.05 0.57
N GLY A 285 8.34 -17.65 -0.59
CA GLY A 285 9.75 -17.65 -1.02
C GLY A 285 9.98 -16.82 -2.28
N GLY A 286 8.94 -16.29 -2.89
CA GLY A 286 9.05 -15.35 -4.00
C GLY A 286 9.24 -13.94 -3.46
N GLY A 287 10.50 -13.53 -3.34
CA GLY A 287 11.11 -12.38 -2.74
C GLY A 287 10.54 -11.02 -2.92
#